data_ded542a33a352b39d8b4aca67bcf0a08
#
_entry.id   ded542a33a352b39d8b4aca67bcf0a08
#
_cell.length_a   1.000
_cell.length_b   1.000
_cell.length_c   1.000
_cell.angle_alpha   90.00
_cell.angle_beta   90.00
_cell.angle_gamma   90.00
#
_symmetry.space_group_name_H-M   'P 1'
#
loop_
_entity.id
_entity.type
_entity.pdbx_description
1 polymer ?
#
loop_
_entity_poly.entity_id
_entity_poly.type
_entity_poly.pdbx_seq_one_letter_code
_entity_poly.pdbx_strand_id
1 'polypeptide(L)'
;MQHHIIKSLAVLALGLLSFGAASAQSLWSGVATYSNWMVGGGSASTYTSYYRGMDVMTDMPQSKMKTLYLAKEKTLYSVMGMMGKPIVSSRSFDPDTMEVPLFDVASEMETIAGHNCIRVSYESGNAMVSEHATVWLDTSYRIPFHYSLDDDIPYGLPVRTETRMKMKGMEVETVSELVSVVEGEVDDAIFAVPSTEGAVTMSVDADGNPVLSGDTAGLFAPVHSDVLTDVDSVGFRTAIASGKTVCMFTAVWCGPCRLMYPRLEAVAKRIGKDYRFLKIDIDHCPTIAREYGCLTIPVVILFENGKELRRITSAVHSEEDIYRFITRE
;
A
#
# COMPACT_ATOMS: atom_id res chain seq x y z
N MET A 1 33.17 -10.44 -21.83
CA MET A 1 33.20 -10.82 -23.25
C MET A 1 31.77 -10.79 -23.76
N GLN A 2 31.54 -9.80 -24.60
CA GLN A 2 30.42 -9.58 -25.53
C GLN A 2 28.99 -9.85 -25.06
N HIS A 3 28.36 -8.76 -24.67
CA HIS A 3 26.91 -8.64 -24.70
C HIS A 3 26.42 -8.40 -26.11
N HIS A 4 25.60 -9.29 -26.63
CA HIS A 4 24.88 -9.08 -27.86
C HIS A 4 23.60 -8.30 -27.61
N ILE A 5 23.66 -7.04 -28.02
CA ILE A 5 22.50 -6.17 -28.21
C ILE A 5 21.72 -6.68 -29.42
N ILE A 6 20.53 -7.20 -29.21
CA ILE A 6 19.57 -7.42 -30.29
C ILE A 6 18.76 -6.15 -30.45
N LYS A 7 19.19 -5.34 -31.42
CA LYS A 7 18.38 -4.23 -31.94
C LYS A 7 17.28 -4.81 -32.82
N SER A 8 16.05 -4.77 -32.36
CA SER A 8 14.92 -4.97 -33.27
C SER A 8 14.65 -3.68 -34.02
N LEU A 9 15.00 -3.68 -35.30
CA LEU A 9 14.54 -2.72 -36.27
C LEU A 9 13.11 -3.10 -36.69
N ALA A 10 12.17 -2.24 -36.40
CA ALA A 10 10.94 -2.15 -37.18
C ALA A 10 10.41 -0.75 -36.99
N VAL A 11 10.59 -0.05 -37.98
CA VAL A 11 9.85 0.51 -38.92
C VAL A 11 9.41 1.81 -39.17
N LEU A 12 9.84 2.46 -40.10
CA LEU A 12 9.30 3.65 -40.75
C LEU A 12 7.91 3.39 -41.31
N ALA A 13 6.96 4.25 -40.93
CA ALA A 13 5.99 4.80 -41.88
C ALA A 13 5.41 6.14 -41.40
N LEU A 14 5.88 7.19 -41.96
CA LEU A 14 5.24 8.45 -42.37
C LEU A 14 4.11 9.05 -41.55
N GLY A 15 4.44 10.05 -40.83
CA GLY A 15 3.59 11.18 -40.48
C GLY A 15 4.47 12.39 -40.24
N LEU A 16 4.83 13.10 -41.33
CA LEU A 16 5.44 14.42 -41.25
C LEU A 16 4.42 15.38 -40.66
N LEU A 17 4.35 15.45 -39.34
CA LEU A 17 3.83 16.61 -38.64
C LEU A 17 5.03 17.39 -38.15
N SER A 18 5.06 18.64 -38.57
CA SER A 18 6.03 19.66 -38.23
C SER A 18 6.35 19.66 -36.75
N PHE A 19 7.49 19.12 -36.35
CA PHE A 19 8.08 19.38 -35.06
C PHE A 19 8.57 20.81 -35.06
N GLY A 20 7.69 21.75 -34.63
CA GLY A 20 8.12 23.00 -34.06
C GLY A 20 9.11 22.67 -32.94
N ALA A 21 10.18 23.48 -32.82
CA ALA A 21 11.18 23.33 -31.78
C ALA A 21 10.52 22.94 -30.46
N ALA A 22 10.81 21.73 -29.98
CA ALA A 22 10.36 21.29 -28.69
C ALA A 22 11.03 22.22 -27.67
N SER A 23 10.30 23.24 -27.23
CA SER A 23 10.60 23.92 -25.99
C SER A 23 10.65 22.80 -24.95
N ALA A 24 11.76 22.72 -24.20
CA ALA A 24 11.86 21.77 -23.10
C ALA A 24 10.67 22.04 -22.19
N GLN A 25 9.63 21.20 -22.35
CA GLN A 25 8.37 21.38 -21.64
C GLN A 25 8.70 21.15 -20.16
N SER A 26 8.43 22.15 -19.32
CA SER A 26 8.70 22.05 -17.88
C SER A 26 7.98 20.83 -17.30
N LEU A 27 8.58 20.21 -16.30
CA LEU A 27 7.91 19.16 -15.54
C LEU A 27 6.65 19.73 -14.92
N TRP A 28 5.62 18.90 -14.85
CA TRP A 28 4.32 19.30 -14.33
C TRP A 28 4.35 19.49 -12.81
N SER A 29 3.55 20.43 -12.32
CA SER A 29 3.29 20.63 -10.89
C SER A 29 1.79 20.73 -10.64
N GLY A 30 1.33 20.16 -9.53
CA GLY A 30 -0.07 20.16 -9.18
C GLY A 30 -0.44 19.07 -8.18
N VAL A 31 -1.72 18.85 -8.03
CA VAL A 31 -2.30 17.93 -7.06
C VAL A 31 -3.24 16.95 -7.77
N ALA A 32 -3.05 15.67 -7.52
CA ALA A 32 -3.91 14.60 -8.02
C ALA A 32 -4.49 13.81 -6.86
N THR A 33 -5.80 13.60 -6.84
CA THR A 33 -6.49 12.79 -5.83
C THR A 33 -7.02 11.52 -6.48
N TYR A 34 -6.84 10.41 -5.79
CA TYR A 34 -7.17 9.08 -6.25
C TYR A 34 -8.12 8.37 -5.31
N SER A 35 -8.98 7.52 -5.86
CA SER A 35 -9.69 6.47 -5.14
C SER A 35 -8.98 5.15 -5.33
N ASN A 36 -8.78 4.41 -4.25
CA ASN A 36 -8.10 3.11 -4.25
C ASN A 36 -8.97 2.07 -3.56
N TRP A 37 -9.09 0.87 -4.13
CA TRP A 37 -9.82 -0.25 -3.53
C TRP A 37 -9.18 -1.59 -3.87
N MET A 38 -9.49 -2.59 -3.06
CA MET A 38 -9.13 -3.99 -3.32
C MET A 38 -10.21 -4.67 -4.12
N VAL A 39 -9.84 -5.45 -5.12
CA VAL A 39 -10.76 -6.29 -5.89
C VAL A 39 -11.27 -7.42 -4.98
N GLY A 40 -12.58 -7.59 -4.95
CA GLY A 40 -13.20 -8.63 -4.13
C GLY A 40 -13.56 -8.25 -2.70
N GLY A 41 -13.30 -7.02 -2.26
CA GLY A 41 -13.78 -6.56 -0.94
C GLY A 41 -13.10 -5.30 -0.40
N GLY A 42 -13.76 -4.71 0.59
CA GLY A 42 -13.31 -3.50 1.28
C GLY A 42 -13.91 -2.21 0.72
N SER A 43 -13.97 -1.19 1.58
CA SER A 43 -14.35 0.17 1.16
C SER A 43 -13.21 0.83 0.41
N ALA A 44 -13.55 1.64 -0.57
CA ALA A 44 -12.57 2.47 -1.24
C ALA A 44 -11.93 3.46 -0.25
N SER A 45 -10.65 3.67 -0.38
CA SER A 45 -9.88 4.69 0.31
C SER A 45 -9.44 5.77 -0.66
N THR A 46 -9.12 6.95 -0.16
CA THR A 46 -8.58 8.03 -1.00
C THR A 46 -7.16 8.36 -0.57
N TYR A 47 -6.34 8.75 -1.56
CA TYR A 47 -5.04 9.35 -1.32
C TYR A 47 -4.81 10.52 -2.26
N THR A 48 -3.89 11.39 -1.87
CA THR A 48 -3.54 12.58 -2.67
C THR A 48 -2.05 12.61 -2.93
N SER A 49 -1.68 12.79 -4.19
CA SER A 49 -0.29 12.99 -4.60
C SER A 49 -0.09 14.44 -5.03
N TYR A 50 0.97 15.03 -4.54
CA TYR A 50 1.43 16.39 -4.81
C TYR A 50 2.71 16.30 -5.63
N TYR A 51 2.76 17.02 -6.73
CA TYR A 51 3.88 17.00 -7.67
C TYR A 51 4.49 18.38 -7.76
N ARG A 52 5.81 18.46 -7.68
CA ARG A 52 6.61 19.66 -7.91
C ARG A 52 7.82 19.28 -8.76
N GLY A 53 7.61 19.22 -10.06
CA GLY A 53 8.62 18.69 -10.98
C GLY A 53 8.94 17.22 -10.69
N MET A 54 10.15 16.94 -10.18
CA MET A 54 10.58 15.59 -9.80
C MET A 54 10.23 15.21 -8.36
N ASP A 55 9.90 16.19 -7.52
CA ASP A 55 9.54 15.92 -6.14
C ASP A 55 8.09 15.44 -6.05
N VAL A 56 7.86 14.41 -5.28
CA VAL A 56 6.53 13.81 -5.13
C VAL A 56 6.24 13.55 -3.66
N MET A 57 5.10 14.06 -3.17
CA MET A 57 4.57 13.71 -1.86
C MET A 57 3.23 13.02 -2.02
N THR A 58 3.03 11.89 -1.37
CA THR A 58 1.74 11.17 -1.34
C THR A 58 1.25 11.06 0.09
N ASP A 59 0.01 11.50 0.33
CA ASP A 59 -0.68 11.42 1.61
C ASP A 59 -1.81 10.39 1.55
N MET A 60 -1.74 9.40 2.42
CA MET A 60 -2.70 8.30 2.57
C MET A 60 -3.34 8.36 3.96
N PRO A 61 -4.33 9.24 4.18
CA PRO A 61 -4.85 9.54 5.51
C PRO A 61 -5.48 8.34 6.22
N GLN A 62 -6.11 7.41 5.51
CA GLN A 62 -6.74 6.23 6.12
C GLN A 62 -5.72 5.28 6.72
N SER A 63 -4.54 5.13 6.11
CA SER A 63 -3.42 4.34 6.62
C SER A 63 -2.49 5.17 7.52
N LYS A 64 -2.74 6.47 7.67
CA LYS A 64 -1.86 7.42 8.37
C LYS A 64 -0.42 7.36 7.85
N MET A 65 -0.28 7.21 6.53
CA MET A 65 1.01 7.09 5.88
C MET A 65 1.21 8.26 4.92
N LYS A 66 2.44 8.77 4.91
CA LYS A 66 2.91 9.74 3.92
C LYS A 66 4.23 9.26 3.36
N THR A 67 4.43 9.49 2.07
CA THR A 67 5.73 9.30 1.41
C THR A 67 6.15 10.59 0.75
N LEU A 68 7.43 10.92 0.81
CA LEU A 68 8.01 12.10 0.20
C LEU A 68 9.30 11.72 -0.51
N TYR A 69 9.33 11.87 -1.81
CA TYR A 69 10.54 11.79 -2.60
C TYR A 69 11.07 13.19 -2.90
N LEU A 70 12.32 13.45 -2.56
CA LEU A 70 13.05 14.67 -2.89
C LEU A 70 14.17 14.35 -3.88
N ALA A 71 13.98 14.76 -5.12
CA ALA A 71 14.84 14.38 -6.24
C ALA A 71 16.27 14.91 -6.10
N LYS A 72 16.43 16.15 -5.61
CA LYS A 72 17.75 16.75 -5.38
C LYS A 72 18.55 15.98 -4.32
N GLU A 73 17.88 15.44 -3.33
CA GLU A 73 18.50 14.69 -2.22
C GLU A 73 18.61 13.20 -2.56
N LYS A 74 17.97 12.74 -3.65
CA LYS A 74 17.83 11.33 -4.00
C LYS A 74 17.38 10.51 -2.78
N THR A 75 16.39 11.02 -2.05
CA THR A 75 15.95 10.45 -0.77
C THR A 75 14.44 10.28 -0.76
N LEU A 76 14.02 9.08 -0.38
CA LEU A 76 12.63 8.75 -0.11
C LEU A 76 12.41 8.70 1.40
N TYR A 77 11.55 9.58 1.89
CA TYR A 77 11.07 9.60 3.27
C TYR A 77 9.72 8.90 3.35
N SER A 78 9.50 8.20 4.45
CA SER A 78 8.19 7.64 4.77
C SER A 78 7.84 7.98 6.22
N VAL A 79 6.63 8.44 6.44
CA VAL A 79 6.08 8.72 7.77
C VAL A 79 4.86 7.86 7.96
N MET A 80 4.84 7.07 9.02
CA MET A 80 3.70 6.22 9.38
C MET A 80 3.26 6.53 10.81
N GLY A 81 1.97 6.81 11.00
CA GLY A 81 1.40 6.96 12.34
C GLY A 81 1.15 5.61 13.00
N MET A 82 1.87 5.31 14.07
CA MET A 82 1.67 4.09 14.85
C MET A 82 1.53 4.42 16.33
N MET A 83 0.43 3.99 16.95
CA MET A 83 0.16 4.20 18.39
C MET A 83 0.25 5.67 18.84
N GLY A 84 -0.17 6.60 17.98
CA GLY A 84 -0.08 8.03 18.26
C GLY A 84 1.31 8.64 18.09
N LYS A 85 2.31 7.85 17.75
CA LYS A 85 3.67 8.29 17.45
C LYS A 85 3.94 8.24 15.94
N PRO A 86 4.60 9.23 15.36
CA PRO A 86 5.10 9.12 14.01
C PRO A 86 6.34 8.22 13.99
N ILE A 87 6.36 7.27 13.06
CA ILE A 87 7.57 6.54 12.69
C ILE A 87 8.08 7.16 11.39
N VAL A 88 9.28 7.67 11.42
CA VAL A 88 9.93 8.31 10.27
C VAL A 88 11.06 7.40 9.79
N SER A 89 11.04 7.08 8.51
CA SER A 89 12.15 6.41 7.84
C SER A 89 12.62 7.20 6.64
N SER A 90 13.90 7.08 6.33
CA SER A 90 14.47 7.60 5.10
C SER A 90 15.40 6.55 4.49
N ARG A 91 15.43 6.53 3.16
CA ARG A 91 16.36 5.69 2.41
C ARG A 91 16.89 6.45 1.21
N SER A 92 18.12 6.18 0.83
CA SER A 92 18.62 6.62 -0.46
C SER A 92 17.78 5.98 -1.56
N PHE A 93 17.35 6.78 -2.49
CA PHE A 93 16.54 6.36 -3.63
C PHE A 93 17.04 7.12 -4.86
N ASP A 94 17.97 6.51 -5.57
CA ASP A 94 18.54 7.06 -6.79
C ASP A 94 17.96 6.30 -8.00
N PRO A 95 16.97 6.86 -8.71
CA PRO A 95 16.34 6.21 -9.86
C PRO A 95 17.33 5.83 -10.96
N ASP A 96 18.42 6.60 -11.11
CA ASP A 96 19.44 6.37 -12.16
C ASP A 96 20.28 5.12 -11.89
N THR A 97 20.28 4.60 -10.64
CA THR A 97 21.05 3.42 -10.24
C THR A 97 20.19 2.20 -9.95
N MET A 98 18.86 2.37 -9.97
CA MET A 98 17.93 1.27 -9.73
C MET A 98 17.75 0.43 -10.99
N GLU A 99 17.56 -0.87 -10.79
CA GLU A 99 17.09 -1.74 -11.84
C GLU A 99 15.63 -1.38 -12.18
N VAL A 100 15.45 -0.82 -13.37
CA VAL A 100 14.11 -0.42 -13.85
C VAL A 100 13.45 -1.64 -14.48
N PRO A 101 12.18 -1.93 -14.18
CA PRO A 101 11.48 -3.02 -14.83
C PRO A 101 11.35 -2.79 -16.32
N LEU A 102 11.27 -3.86 -17.11
CA LEU A 102 10.93 -3.75 -18.51
C LEU A 102 9.47 -3.34 -18.65
N PHE A 103 9.22 -2.26 -19.36
CA PHE A 103 7.89 -1.78 -19.64
C PHE A 103 7.36 -2.34 -20.96
N ASP A 104 6.17 -2.91 -20.92
CA ASP A 104 5.37 -3.18 -22.10
C ASP A 104 4.43 -1.98 -22.32
N VAL A 105 4.73 -1.21 -23.37
CA VAL A 105 4.00 0.01 -23.71
C VAL A 105 3.10 -0.26 -24.89
N ALA A 106 1.79 -0.09 -24.70
CA ALA A 106 0.82 -0.29 -25.77
C ALA A 106 1.02 0.73 -26.91
N SER A 107 0.79 0.27 -28.14
CA SER A 107 0.89 1.13 -29.33
C SER A 107 -0.33 2.01 -29.57
N GLU A 108 -1.45 1.71 -28.90
CA GLU A 108 -2.72 2.41 -29.08
C GLU A 108 -3.09 3.16 -27.80
N MET A 109 -3.72 4.32 -27.99
CA MET A 109 -4.24 5.12 -26.89
C MET A 109 -5.63 4.64 -26.50
N GLU A 110 -5.91 4.67 -25.20
CA GLU A 110 -7.21 4.31 -24.62
C GLU A 110 -7.81 5.52 -23.87
N THR A 111 -9.10 5.69 -23.94
CA THR A 111 -9.78 6.75 -23.15
C THR A 111 -10.23 6.18 -21.81
N ILE A 112 -9.64 6.66 -20.73
CA ILE A 112 -9.94 6.26 -19.33
C ILE A 112 -10.40 7.51 -18.56
N ALA A 113 -11.57 7.48 -17.98
CA ALA A 113 -12.15 8.58 -17.20
C ALA A 113 -12.09 9.96 -17.90
N GLY A 114 -12.17 9.98 -19.23
CA GLY A 114 -12.10 11.20 -20.05
C GLY A 114 -10.68 11.65 -20.41
N HIS A 115 -9.65 10.94 -19.96
CA HIS A 115 -8.25 11.15 -20.30
C HIS A 115 -7.82 10.23 -21.45
N ASN A 116 -6.95 10.74 -22.33
CA ASN A 116 -6.36 9.96 -23.41
C ASN A 116 -5.03 9.36 -22.94
N CYS A 117 -5.02 8.07 -22.69
CA CYS A 117 -3.96 7.40 -21.97
C CYS A 117 -3.20 6.39 -22.84
N ILE A 118 -1.90 6.27 -22.58
CA ILE A 118 -1.12 5.13 -23.00
C ILE A 118 -1.13 4.07 -21.90
N ARG A 119 -1.30 2.80 -22.25
CA ARG A 119 -1.23 1.72 -21.28
C ARG A 119 0.20 1.19 -21.17
N VAL A 120 0.67 1.08 -19.94
CA VAL A 120 2.01 0.58 -19.60
C VAL A 120 1.86 -0.56 -18.62
N SER A 121 2.46 -1.72 -18.91
CA SER A 121 2.49 -2.85 -17.98
C SER A 121 3.93 -3.22 -17.63
N TYR A 122 4.15 -3.68 -16.41
CA TYR A 122 5.46 -4.14 -15.96
C TYR A 122 5.34 -5.18 -14.84
N GLU A 123 6.42 -5.93 -14.66
CA GLU A 123 6.58 -6.84 -13.55
C GLU A 123 7.76 -6.40 -12.69
N SER A 124 7.57 -6.46 -11.38
CA SER A 124 8.61 -6.15 -10.39
C SER A 124 8.54 -7.14 -9.23
N GLY A 125 9.55 -7.12 -8.37
CA GLY A 125 9.55 -7.93 -7.17
C GLY A 125 10.80 -8.78 -7.00
N ASN A 126 10.69 -9.78 -6.12
CA ASN A 126 11.77 -10.70 -5.78
C ASN A 126 11.22 -12.12 -5.53
N ALA A 127 12.06 -13.04 -5.05
CA ALA A 127 11.65 -14.43 -4.79
C ALA A 127 10.50 -14.60 -3.77
N MET A 128 10.19 -13.59 -2.97
CA MET A 128 9.13 -13.64 -1.95
C MET A 128 7.88 -12.87 -2.35
N VAL A 129 8.03 -11.84 -3.15
CA VAL A 129 6.94 -10.95 -3.58
C VAL A 129 7.09 -10.68 -5.06
N SER A 130 6.07 -10.97 -5.85
CA SER A 130 5.97 -10.53 -7.23
C SER A 130 4.81 -9.56 -7.38
N GLU A 131 5.01 -8.54 -8.18
CA GLU A 131 4.03 -7.53 -8.51
C GLU A 131 3.90 -7.45 -10.04
N HIS A 132 2.67 -7.50 -10.52
CA HIS A 132 2.32 -7.13 -11.88
C HIS A 132 1.46 -5.88 -11.83
N ALA A 133 1.89 -4.83 -12.52
CA ALA A 133 1.15 -3.57 -12.58
C ALA A 133 0.80 -3.21 -14.03
N THR A 134 -0.41 -2.68 -14.21
CA THR A 134 -0.85 -2.05 -15.44
C THR A 134 -1.30 -0.64 -15.12
N VAL A 135 -0.74 0.35 -15.80
CA VAL A 135 -0.96 1.76 -15.55
C VAL A 135 -1.39 2.44 -16.86
N TRP A 136 -2.44 3.23 -16.79
CA TRP A 136 -2.88 4.11 -17.88
C TRP A 136 -2.38 5.53 -17.58
N LEU A 137 -1.46 6.02 -18.39
CA LEU A 137 -0.79 7.29 -18.25
C LEU A 137 -1.34 8.31 -19.24
N ASP A 138 -1.84 9.45 -18.75
CA ASP A 138 -2.10 10.61 -19.59
C ASP A 138 -0.80 11.37 -19.83
N THR A 139 -0.23 11.22 -21.02
CA THR A 139 1.08 11.78 -21.39
C THR A 139 1.06 13.29 -21.66
N SER A 140 -0.11 13.94 -21.61
CA SER A 140 -0.20 15.40 -21.65
C SER A 140 0.39 16.04 -20.39
N TYR A 141 0.48 15.30 -19.30
CA TYR A 141 1.14 15.69 -18.05
C TYR A 141 2.58 15.17 -18.05
N ARG A 142 3.54 16.04 -18.03
CA ARG A 142 4.96 15.63 -17.98
C ARG A 142 5.38 15.31 -16.53
N ILE A 143 4.93 14.18 -16.04
CA ILE A 143 5.25 13.61 -14.73
C ILE A 143 6.16 12.40 -14.97
N PRO A 144 7.37 12.36 -14.41
CA PRO A 144 8.26 11.22 -14.54
C PRO A 144 7.66 9.96 -13.91
N PHE A 145 7.52 8.92 -14.69
CA PHE A 145 7.12 7.61 -14.18
C PHE A 145 8.35 6.92 -13.57
N HIS A 146 8.18 6.22 -12.46
CA HIS A 146 9.30 5.67 -11.67
C HIS A 146 10.39 6.69 -11.31
N TYR A 147 10.03 7.98 -11.20
CA TYR A 147 10.94 9.06 -10.79
C TYR A 147 12.15 9.27 -11.73
N SER A 148 12.13 8.75 -12.94
CA SER A 148 13.20 8.87 -13.92
C SER A 148 12.83 9.76 -15.08
N LEU A 149 13.83 10.46 -15.64
CA LEU A 149 13.72 11.24 -16.87
C LEU A 149 14.38 10.54 -18.07
N ASP A 150 14.71 9.26 -17.94
CA ASP A 150 15.22 8.47 -19.04
C ASP A 150 14.17 8.41 -20.17
N ASP A 151 14.59 8.65 -21.42
CA ASP A 151 13.70 8.67 -22.58
C ASP A 151 13.05 7.31 -22.87
N ASP A 152 13.64 6.22 -22.34
CA ASP A 152 13.11 4.86 -22.46
C ASP A 152 12.04 4.56 -21.41
N ILE A 153 11.82 5.46 -20.44
CA ILE A 153 10.82 5.31 -19.38
C ILE A 153 9.60 6.19 -19.70
N PRO A 154 8.39 5.62 -19.70
CA PRO A 154 7.19 6.40 -19.93
C PRO A 154 7.03 7.54 -18.91
N TYR A 155 6.36 8.60 -19.30
CA TYR A 155 5.94 9.67 -18.41
C TYR A 155 4.44 9.90 -18.57
N GLY A 156 3.83 10.48 -17.56
CA GLY A 156 2.42 10.83 -17.58
C GLY A 156 1.79 10.82 -16.19
N LEU A 157 0.60 11.40 -16.11
CA LEU A 157 -0.24 11.30 -14.93
C LEU A 157 -0.90 9.92 -14.90
N PRO A 158 -0.74 9.10 -13.86
CA PRO A 158 -1.50 7.87 -13.71
C PRO A 158 -3.01 8.20 -13.58
N VAL A 159 -3.81 7.74 -14.53
CA VAL A 159 -5.27 7.91 -14.49
C VAL A 159 -5.93 6.68 -13.87
N ARG A 160 -5.40 5.51 -14.19
CA ARG A 160 -5.80 4.24 -13.58
C ARG A 160 -4.57 3.38 -13.38
N THR A 161 -4.54 2.68 -12.26
CA THR A 161 -3.51 1.67 -11.95
C THR A 161 -4.18 0.41 -11.44
N GLU A 162 -3.85 -0.72 -12.02
CA GLU A 162 -4.24 -2.04 -11.54
C GLU A 162 -2.99 -2.78 -11.12
N THR A 163 -2.95 -3.22 -9.86
CA THR A 163 -1.79 -3.93 -9.32
C THR A 163 -2.23 -5.29 -8.79
N ARG A 164 -1.55 -6.34 -9.23
CA ARG A 164 -1.69 -7.69 -8.70
C ARG A 164 -0.40 -8.08 -8.01
N MET A 165 -0.48 -8.24 -6.68
CA MET A 165 0.65 -8.62 -5.84
C MET A 165 0.47 -10.06 -5.35
N LYS A 166 1.52 -10.87 -5.50
CA LYS A 166 1.57 -12.24 -4.98
C LYS A 166 2.64 -12.35 -3.92
N MET A 167 2.27 -12.85 -2.75
CA MET A 167 3.16 -13.20 -1.65
C MET A 167 2.75 -14.58 -1.14
N LYS A 168 3.72 -15.42 -0.77
CA LYS A 168 3.52 -16.76 -0.12
C LYS A 168 2.05 -17.17 0.12
N GLY A 169 1.33 -17.57 -0.96
CA GLY A 169 -0.05 -18.09 -0.87
C GLY A 169 -1.16 -17.04 -0.75
N MET A 170 -0.82 -15.77 -0.84
CA MET A 170 -1.78 -14.67 -0.88
C MET A 170 -1.63 -13.92 -2.20
N GLU A 171 -2.74 -13.63 -2.85
CA GLU A 171 -2.83 -12.75 -4.01
C GLU A 171 -3.77 -11.59 -3.68
N VAL A 172 -3.30 -10.37 -3.92
CA VAL A 172 -4.05 -9.14 -3.67
C VAL A 172 -4.10 -8.36 -4.97
N GLU A 173 -5.29 -8.00 -5.38
CA GLU A 173 -5.50 -7.08 -6.50
C GLU A 173 -6.02 -5.75 -5.97
N THR A 174 -5.40 -4.67 -6.41
CA THR A 174 -5.84 -3.31 -6.09
C THR A 174 -6.05 -2.51 -7.36
N VAL A 175 -7.00 -1.60 -7.31
CA VAL A 175 -7.26 -0.63 -8.37
C VAL A 175 -7.21 0.75 -7.78
N SER A 176 -6.51 1.66 -8.46
CA SER A 176 -6.49 3.08 -8.15
C SER A 176 -6.98 3.86 -9.36
N GLU A 177 -7.89 4.80 -9.15
CA GLU A 177 -8.41 5.67 -10.22
C GLU A 177 -8.30 7.14 -9.82
N LEU A 178 -7.96 7.97 -10.79
CA LEU A 178 -7.94 9.42 -10.65
C LEU A 178 -9.36 9.94 -10.41
N VAL A 179 -9.51 10.71 -9.33
CA VAL A 179 -10.77 11.39 -8.99
C VAL A 179 -10.74 12.85 -9.43
N SER A 180 -9.61 13.50 -9.23
CA SER A 180 -9.43 14.90 -9.62
C SER A 180 -7.97 15.23 -9.83
N VAL A 181 -7.70 16.18 -10.72
CA VAL A 181 -6.38 16.75 -10.94
C VAL A 181 -6.52 18.28 -10.99
N VAL A 182 -5.60 18.96 -10.31
CA VAL A 182 -5.52 20.42 -10.29
C VAL A 182 -4.09 20.83 -10.60
N GLU A 183 -3.89 21.51 -11.71
CA GLU A 183 -2.60 22.09 -12.09
C GLU A 183 -2.35 23.40 -11.32
N GLY A 184 -1.13 23.61 -10.89
CA GLY A 184 -0.74 24.84 -10.21
C GLY A 184 0.48 24.69 -9.32
N GLU A 185 0.87 25.78 -8.70
CA GLU A 185 1.93 25.78 -7.69
C GLU A 185 1.47 25.02 -6.44
N VAL A 186 2.35 24.20 -5.91
CA VAL A 186 2.15 23.46 -4.67
C VAL A 186 3.02 24.07 -3.58
N ASP A 187 2.42 24.32 -2.42
CA ASP A 187 3.10 24.93 -1.27
C ASP A 187 4.37 24.14 -0.89
N ASP A 188 5.48 24.83 -0.78
CA ASP A 188 6.78 24.26 -0.42
C ASP A 188 6.76 23.55 0.94
N ALA A 189 5.89 23.96 1.84
CA ALA A 189 5.74 23.31 3.14
C ALA A 189 5.29 21.82 3.03
N ILE A 190 4.63 21.45 1.93
CA ILE A 190 4.22 20.06 1.66
C ILE A 190 5.43 19.16 1.40
N PHE A 191 6.50 19.72 0.86
CA PHE A 191 7.77 19.04 0.55
C PHE A 191 8.83 19.22 1.63
N ALA A 192 8.45 19.69 2.81
CA ALA A 192 9.38 19.80 3.92
C ALA A 192 9.80 18.42 4.42
N VAL A 193 11.11 18.25 4.68
CA VAL A 193 11.65 17.01 5.26
C VAL A 193 10.92 16.71 6.58
N PRO A 194 10.41 15.49 6.77
CA PRO A 194 9.68 15.14 7.99
C PRO A 194 10.56 15.34 9.23
N SER A 195 9.99 16.02 10.26
CA SER A 195 10.67 16.16 11.54
C SER A 195 10.83 14.81 12.23
N THR A 196 12.02 14.58 12.78
CA THR A 196 12.31 13.42 13.62
C THR A 196 12.17 13.75 15.12
N GLU A 197 11.85 14.99 15.47
CA GLU A 197 11.66 15.40 16.86
C GLU A 197 10.44 14.71 17.47
N GLY A 198 10.65 13.97 18.54
CA GLY A 198 9.60 13.16 19.19
C GLY A 198 9.11 11.96 18.38
N ALA A 199 9.68 11.71 17.20
CA ALA A 199 9.37 10.56 16.37
C ALA A 199 10.23 9.35 16.72
N VAL A 200 9.73 8.16 16.38
CA VAL A 200 10.57 6.98 16.26
C VAL A 200 11.18 6.98 14.87
N THR A 201 12.49 6.81 14.78
CA THR A 201 13.17 6.66 13.48
C THR A 201 13.36 5.19 13.16
N MET A 202 13.14 4.83 11.91
CA MET A 202 13.41 3.49 11.39
C MET A 202 14.51 3.55 10.35
N SER A 203 15.57 2.77 10.57
CA SER A 203 16.67 2.55 9.63
C SER A 203 16.82 1.06 9.34
N VAL A 204 17.79 0.70 8.51
CA VAL A 204 18.12 -0.69 8.19
C VAL A 204 19.58 -0.90 8.59
N ASP A 205 19.89 -1.98 9.30
CA ASP A 205 21.27 -2.36 9.63
C ASP A 205 22.03 -2.93 8.42
N ALA A 206 23.30 -3.29 8.62
CA ALA A 206 24.15 -3.85 7.57
C ALA A 206 23.65 -5.20 7.02
N ASP A 207 22.83 -5.91 7.79
CA ASP A 207 22.24 -7.20 7.42
C ASP A 207 20.84 -7.06 6.79
N GLY A 208 20.36 -5.81 6.65
CA GLY A 208 19.04 -5.51 6.06
C GLY A 208 17.87 -5.58 7.05
N ASN A 209 18.14 -5.71 8.37
CA ASN A 209 17.08 -5.76 9.36
C ASN A 209 16.63 -4.35 9.78
N PRO A 210 15.34 -4.13 10.05
CA PRO A 210 14.85 -2.85 10.52
C PRO A 210 15.33 -2.57 11.95
N VAL A 211 15.90 -1.39 12.16
CA VAL A 211 16.34 -0.86 13.46
C VAL A 211 15.48 0.35 13.81
N LEU A 212 14.86 0.29 14.97
CA LEU A 212 14.09 1.41 15.52
C LEU A 212 14.92 2.15 16.56
N SER A 213 14.90 3.48 16.50
CA SER A 213 15.58 4.38 17.43
C SER A 213 14.64 5.49 17.90
N GLY A 214 14.94 6.09 19.05
CA GLY A 214 14.08 7.11 19.69
C GLY A 214 13.18 6.50 20.75
N ASP A 215 12.07 7.19 21.09
CA ASP A 215 11.12 6.72 22.10
C ASP A 215 10.21 5.61 21.55
N THR A 216 10.70 4.38 21.59
CA THR A 216 9.96 3.18 21.18
C THR A 216 9.00 2.66 22.25
N ALA A 217 8.94 3.30 23.43
CA ALA A 217 8.07 2.87 24.52
C ALA A 217 6.61 2.81 24.07
N GLY A 218 5.97 1.71 24.33
CA GLY A 218 4.56 1.47 23.97
C GLY A 218 4.31 1.03 22.53
N LEU A 219 5.29 1.11 21.59
CA LEU A 219 5.09 0.63 20.23
C LEU A 219 4.77 -0.87 20.15
N PHE A 220 5.39 -1.64 21.05
CA PHE A 220 5.20 -3.08 21.14
C PHE A 220 4.48 -3.48 22.44
N ALA A 221 3.88 -2.54 23.15
CA ALA A 221 3.07 -2.87 24.32
C ALA A 221 1.86 -3.70 23.89
N PRO A 222 1.46 -4.73 24.65
CA PRO A 222 0.21 -5.43 24.41
C PRO A 222 -0.97 -4.48 24.33
N VAL A 223 -1.83 -4.65 23.34
CA VAL A 223 -3.06 -3.86 23.24
C VAL A 223 -4.09 -4.48 24.18
N HIS A 224 -4.48 -3.76 25.24
CA HIS A 224 -5.57 -4.17 26.08
C HIS A 224 -6.90 -3.82 25.42
N SER A 225 -7.86 -4.70 25.60
CA SER A 225 -9.22 -4.55 25.11
C SER A 225 -10.21 -5.00 26.17
N ASP A 226 -11.26 -4.21 26.37
CA ASP A 226 -12.35 -4.57 27.28
C ASP A 226 -13.38 -5.52 26.64
N VAL A 227 -13.28 -5.71 25.32
CA VAL A 227 -14.27 -6.46 24.52
C VAL A 227 -13.68 -7.66 23.78
N LEU A 228 -12.39 -7.61 23.45
CA LEU A 228 -11.67 -8.74 22.85
C LEU A 228 -10.90 -9.49 23.94
N THR A 229 -11.29 -10.73 24.20
CA THR A 229 -10.65 -11.58 25.21
C THR A 229 -9.37 -12.19 24.65
N ASP A 230 -8.24 -12.04 25.36
CA ASP A 230 -7.02 -12.80 25.06
C ASP A 230 -7.21 -14.27 25.37
N VAL A 231 -6.83 -15.13 24.43
CA VAL A 231 -6.93 -16.59 24.60
C VAL A 231 -5.63 -17.29 24.22
N ASP A 232 -5.33 -18.35 24.94
CA ASP A 232 -4.35 -19.34 24.54
C ASP A 232 -4.95 -20.41 23.62
N SER A 233 -4.17 -21.39 23.23
CA SER A 233 -4.60 -22.47 22.33
C SER A 233 -5.77 -23.28 22.86
N VAL A 234 -5.87 -23.48 24.18
CA VAL A 234 -6.98 -24.24 24.82
C VAL A 234 -8.23 -23.38 24.88
N GLY A 235 -8.10 -22.15 25.33
CA GLY A 235 -9.19 -21.17 25.40
C GLY A 235 -9.79 -20.89 24.01
N PHE A 236 -8.94 -20.77 22.98
CA PHE A 236 -9.40 -20.63 21.60
C PHE A 236 -10.28 -21.81 21.15
N ARG A 237 -9.78 -23.06 21.28
CA ARG A 237 -10.54 -24.25 20.89
C ARG A 237 -11.87 -24.40 21.64
N THR A 238 -11.83 -24.07 22.92
CA THR A 238 -13.05 -24.11 23.76
C THR A 238 -14.07 -23.05 23.30
N ALA A 239 -13.59 -21.85 23.03
CA ALA A 239 -14.48 -20.74 22.66
C ALA A 239 -15.11 -20.90 21.28
N ILE A 240 -14.40 -21.45 20.29
CA ILE A 240 -14.96 -21.64 18.93
C ILE A 240 -15.92 -22.87 18.88
N ALA A 241 -15.87 -23.80 19.83
CA ALA A 241 -16.61 -25.06 19.79
C ALA A 241 -18.12 -24.88 19.73
N SER A 242 -18.66 -23.76 20.20
CA SER A 242 -20.10 -23.49 20.19
C SER A 242 -20.41 -22.01 19.97
N GLY A 243 -21.57 -21.74 19.33
CA GLY A 243 -22.03 -20.38 19.04
C GLY A 243 -21.15 -19.64 18.05
N LYS A 244 -21.35 -18.33 17.95
CA LYS A 244 -20.63 -17.46 17.01
C LYS A 244 -19.43 -16.81 17.69
N THR A 245 -18.25 -16.94 17.09
CA THR A 245 -16.99 -16.42 17.63
C THR A 245 -16.22 -15.70 16.54
N VAL A 246 -15.85 -14.46 16.79
CA VAL A 246 -14.94 -13.65 15.94
C VAL A 246 -13.57 -13.68 16.60
N CYS A 247 -12.57 -14.19 15.92
CA CYS A 247 -11.21 -14.27 16.44
C CYS A 247 -10.24 -13.50 15.56
N MET A 248 -9.49 -12.58 16.17
CA MET A 248 -8.40 -11.84 15.53
C MET A 248 -7.07 -12.51 15.85
N PHE A 249 -6.38 -12.95 14.82
CA PHE A 249 -4.98 -13.39 14.90
C PHE A 249 -4.07 -12.17 14.79
N THR A 250 -3.17 -12.03 15.76
CA THR A 250 -2.38 -10.82 15.97
C THR A 250 -1.02 -11.15 16.56
N ALA A 251 -0.13 -10.13 16.68
CA ALA A 251 1.10 -10.16 17.47
C ALA A 251 1.41 -8.75 17.99
N VAL A 252 2.22 -8.67 19.03
CA VAL A 252 2.61 -7.36 19.63
C VAL A 252 3.34 -6.46 18.65
N TRP A 253 4.13 -7.04 17.75
CA TRP A 253 4.89 -6.34 16.71
C TRP A 253 4.07 -5.96 15.48
N CYS A 254 2.82 -6.43 15.36
CA CYS A 254 2.01 -6.24 14.16
C CYS A 254 1.40 -4.83 14.12
N GLY A 255 2.01 -3.92 13.40
CA GLY A 255 1.51 -2.56 13.16
C GLY A 255 0.12 -2.51 12.52
N PRO A 256 -0.12 -3.23 11.40
CA PRO A 256 -1.45 -3.30 10.78
C PRO A 256 -2.53 -3.85 11.71
N CYS A 257 -2.19 -4.80 12.60
CA CYS A 257 -3.13 -5.30 13.61
C CYS A 257 -3.62 -4.18 14.53
N ARG A 258 -2.72 -3.26 14.90
CA ARG A 258 -3.04 -2.13 15.76
C ARG A 258 -4.02 -1.15 15.12
N LEU A 259 -4.04 -1.04 13.80
CA LEU A 259 -5.03 -0.25 13.06
C LEU A 259 -6.40 -0.94 13.02
N MET A 260 -6.42 -2.26 13.05
CA MET A 260 -7.66 -3.06 13.05
C MET A 260 -8.34 -3.06 14.42
N TYR A 261 -7.59 -3.04 15.53
CA TYR A 261 -8.13 -3.15 16.89
C TYR A 261 -9.30 -2.20 17.18
N PRO A 262 -9.15 -0.85 17.05
CA PRO A 262 -10.22 0.07 17.42
C PRO A 262 -11.48 -0.13 16.56
N ARG A 263 -11.32 -0.54 15.31
CA ARG A 263 -12.45 -0.81 14.40
C ARG A 263 -13.18 -2.08 14.81
N LEU A 264 -12.44 -3.15 15.13
CA LEU A 264 -13.03 -4.41 15.60
C LEU A 264 -13.71 -4.24 16.96
N GLU A 265 -13.13 -3.44 17.86
CA GLU A 265 -13.75 -3.10 19.15
C GLU A 265 -15.06 -2.32 18.98
N ALA A 266 -15.09 -1.33 18.08
CA ALA A 266 -16.30 -0.57 17.79
C ALA A 266 -17.41 -1.50 17.28
N VAL A 267 -17.07 -2.42 16.38
CA VAL A 267 -18.00 -3.44 15.88
C VAL A 267 -18.45 -4.38 16.99
N ALA A 268 -17.55 -4.84 17.85
CA ALA A 268 -17.89 -5.70 18.98
C ALA A 268 -18.89 -5.05 19.93
N LYS A 269 -18.69 -3.75 20.23
CA LYS A 269 -19.63 -2.96 21.05
C LYS A 269 -20.99 -2.79 20.36
N ARG A 270 -20.99 -2.62 19.04
CA ARG A 270 -22.22 -2.45 18.22
C ARG A 270 -23.05 -3.73 18.12
N ILE A 271 -22.40 -4.89 17.93
CA ILE A 271 -23.08 -6.18 17.75
C ILE A 271 -23.59 -6.73 19.11
N GLY A 272 -22.89 -6.43 20.20
CA GLY A 272 -23.25 -6.87 21.53
C GLY A 272 -22.93 -8.34 21.79
N LYS A 273 -23.80 -9.03 22.60
CA LYS A 273 -23.49 -10.33 23.20
C LYS A 273 -23.76 -11.56 22.30
N ASP A 274 -24.23 -11.34 21.09
CA ASP A 274 -24.55 -12.47 20.17
C ASP A 274 -23.29 -13.15 19.62
N TYR A 275 -22.15 -12.49 19.74
CA TYR A 275 -20.85 -12.97 19.30
C TYR A 275 -19.82 -12.88 20.42
N ARG A 276 -18.95 -13.86 20.50
CA ARG A 276 -17.72 -13.79 21.29
C ARG A 276 -16.63 -13.15 20.44
N PHE A 277 -15.89 -12.23 21.03
CA PHE A 277 -14.74 -11.58 20.37
C PHE A 277 -13.46 -11.98 21.09
N LEU A 278 -12.54 -12.58 20.34
CA LEU A 278 -11.27 -13.09 20.85
C LEU A 278 -10.11 -12.46 20.09
N LYS A 279 -8.98 -12.45 20.74
CA LYS A 279 -7.68 -12.25 20.09
C LYS A 279 -6.70 -13.34 20.51
N ILE A 280 -5.91 -13.82 19.55
CA ILE A 280 -4.89 -14.83 19.75
C ILE A 280 -3.56 -14.32 19.20
N ASP A 281 -2.54 -14.34 20.05
CA ASP A 281 -1.19 -13.98 19.66
C ASP A 281 -0.52 -15.18 18.97
N ILE A 282 -0.08 -14.97 17.72
CA ILE A 282 0.50 -16.06 16.91
C ILE A 282 1.86 -16.52 17.41
N ASP A 283 2.61 -15.66 18.13
CA ASP A 283 3.90 -16.00 18.71
C ASP A 283 3.70 -16.90 19.94
N HIS A 284 2.64 -16.68 20.72
CA HIS A 284 2.27 -17.52 21.86
C HIS A 284 1.51 -18.78 21.44
N CYS A 285 0.82 -18.75 20.29
CA CYS A 285 0.01 -19.86 19.79
C CYS A 285 0.39 -20.31 18.36
N PRO A 286 1.67 -20.63 18.08
CA PRO A 286 2.15 -20.89 16.73
C PRO A 286 1.52 -22.13 16.06
N THR A 287 1.06 -23.09 16.85
CA THR A 287 0.37 -24.27 16.34
C THR A 287 -1.00 -23.91 15.77
N ILE A 288 -1.77 -23.09 16.50
CA ILE A 288 -3.08 -22.59 16.03
C ILE A 288 -2.89 -21.70 14.80
N ALA A 289 -1.90 -20.81 14.83
CA ALA A 289 -1.61 -19.94 13.70
C ALA A 289 -1.34 -20.74 12.41
N ARG A 290 -0.57 -21.82 12.50
CA ARG A 290 -0.29 -22.72 11.36
C ARG A 290 -1.50 -23.52 10.93
N GLU A 291 -2.27 -24.07 11.86
CA GLU A 291 -3.47 -24.85 11.60
C GLU A 291 -4.49 -24.05 10.79
N TYR A 292 -4.69 -22.76 11.13
CA TYR A 292 -5.63 -21.89 10.45
C TYR A 292 -4.99 -21.05 9.32
N GLY A 293 -3.71 -21.25 9.01
CA GLY A 293 -3.01 -20.52 7.95
C GLY A 293 -2.85 -19.02 8.25
N CYS A 294 -2.79 -18.62 9.52
CA CYS A 294 -2.73 -17.23 9.97
C CYS A 294 -1.27 -16.79 10.25
N LEU A 295 -0.35 -17.05 9.32
CA LEU A 295 1.05 -16.67 9.44
C LEU A 295 1.31 -15.23 8.96
N THR A 296 0.41 -14.70 8.14
CA THR A 296 0.39 -13.29 7.74
C THR A 296 -0.79 -12.63 8.44
N ILE A 297 -0.54 -11.60 9.24
CA ILE A 297 -1.51 -10.97 10.13
C ILE A 297 -1.67 -9.47 9.80
N PRO A 298 -2.85 -8.85 10.09
CA PRO A 298 -3.99 -9.40 10.82
C PRO A 298 -4.84 -10.36 10.00
N VAL A 299 -5.38 -11.35 10.65
CA VAL A 299 -6.48 -12.19 10.13
C VAL A 299 -7.62 -12.16 11.14
N VAL A 300 -8.84 -11.90 10.67
CA VAL A 300 -10.04 -12.01 11.48
C VAL A 300 -10.90 -13.12 10.91
N ILE A 301 -11.23 -14.10 11.72
CA ILE A 301 -12.04 -15.27 11.32
C ILE A 301 -13.34 -15.30 12.12
N LEU A 302 -14.45 -15.48 11.42
CA LEU A 302 -15.74 -15.79 12.01
C LEU A 302 -15.92 -17.31 12.07
N PHE A 303 -16.14 -17.82 13.27
CA PHE A 303 -16.49 -19.22 13.53
C PHE A 303 -17.94 -19.35 13.97
N GLU A 304 -18.56 -20.47 13.63
CA GLU A 304 -19.82 -20.91 14.18
C GLU A 304 -19.77 -22.42 14.49
N ASN A 305 -19.98 -22.76 15.74
CA ASN A 305 -19.98 -24.15 16.21
C ASN A 305 -18.75 -24.95 15.77
N GLY A 306 -17.56 -24.38 15.91
CA GLY A 306 -16.28 -25.01 15.59
C GLY A 306 -15.87 -24.88 14.12
N LYS A 307 -16.76 -24.42 13.25
CA LYS A 307 -16.49 -24.31 11.82
C LYS A 307 -16.15 -22.86 11.44
N GLU A 308 -15.06 -22.67 10.69
CA GLU A 308 -14.78 -21.40 10.05
C GLU A 308 -15.84 -21.13 8.98
N LEU A 309 -16.50 -19.97 9.06
CA LEU A 309 -17.46 -19.54 8.05
C LEU A 309 -16.81 -18.65 6.99
N ARG A 310 -15.97 -17.71 7.43
CA ARG A 310 -15.32 -16.71 6.55
C ARG A 310 -14.18 -16.01 7.26
N ARG A 311 -13.29 -15.39 6.49
CA ARG A 311 -12.16 -14.61 7.02
C ARG A 311 -11.92 -13.34 6.24
N ILE A 312 -11.23 -12.39 6.89
CA ILE A 312 -10.59 -11.22 6.27
C ILE A 312 -9.11 -11.21 6.66
N THR A 313 -8.25 -10.84 5.70
CA THR A 313 -6.78 -10.98 5.83
C THR A 313 -6.04 -9.64 5.71
N SER A 314 -6.74 -8.51 5.88
CA SER A 314 -6.15 -7.19 5.69
C SER A 314 -6.61 -6.21 6.76
N ALA A 315 -5.77 -5.22 7.08
CA ALA A 315 -6.10 -4.13 8.02
C ALA A 315 -6.83 -2.94 7.38
N VAL A 316 -7.03 -2.94 6.06
CA VAL A 316 -7.62 -1.78 5.35
C VAL A 316 -9.14 -1.73 5.38
N HIS A 317 -9.79 -2.69 6.03
CA HIS A 317 -11.26 -2.73 6.16
C HIS A 317 -11.76 -1.62 7.09
N SER A 318 -12.82 -0.91 6.67
CA SER A 318 -13.53 0.05 7.52
C SER A 318 -14.32 -0.68 8.63
N GLU A 319 -14.78 0.07 9.63
CA GLU A 319 -15.69 -0.48 10.65
C GLU A 319 -16.95 -1.09 10.03
N GLU A 320 -17.53 -0.46 9.02
CA GLU A 320 -18.72 -0.96 8.34
C GLU A 320 -18.45 -2.22 7.51
N ASP A 321 -17.27 -2.35 6.90
CA ASP A 321 -16.89 -3.59 6.22
C ASP A 321 -16.77 -4.76 7.19
N ILE A 322 -16.13 -4.52 8.35
CA ILE A 322 -16.01 -5.52 9.42
C ILE A 322 -17.39 -5.90 9.96
N TYR A 323 -18.27 -4.91 10.16
CA TYR A 323 -19.63 -5.16 10.61
C TYR A 323 -20.38 -6.03 9.62
N ARG A 324 -20.37 -5.69 8.34
CA ARG A 324 -20.99 -6.50 7.28
C ARG A 324 -20.39 -7.89 7.16
N PHE A 325 -19.07 -8.00 7.28
CA PHE A 325 -18.37 -9.28 7.28
C PHE A 325 -18.88 -10.21 8.38
N ILE A 326 -19.11 -9.68 9.58
CA ILE A 326 -19.56 -10.47 10.73
C ILE A 326 -21.06 -10.80 10.65
N THR A 327 -21.90 -9.85 10.21
CA THR A 327 -23.36 -9.95 10.32
C THR A 327 -24.06 -10.49 9.08
N ARG A 328 -23.38 -10.63 7.93
CA ARG A 328 -24.00 -11.24 6.75
C ARG A 328 -24.36 -12.70 7.04
N GLU A 329 -25.61 -13.03 6.81
CA GLU A 329 -26.10 -14.41 6.81
C GLU A 329 -25.78 -15.13 5.50
#